data_20b953a5ce2b68d3cc39c09b7f3a11be
#
_entry.id   20b953a5ce2b68d3cc39c09b7f3a11be
#
_cell.length_a   1.000
_cell.length_b   1.000
_cell.length_c   1.000
_cell.angle_alpha   90.00
_cell.angle_beta   90.00
_cell.angle_gamma   90.00
#
_symmetry.space_group_name_H-M   'P 1'
#
loop_
_entity.id
_entity.type
_entity.pdbx_description
1 polymer ?
#
loop_
_entity_poly.entity_id
_entity_poly.type
_entity_poly.pdbx_seq_one_letter_code
_entity_poly.pdbx_strand_id
1 'polypeptide(L)'
;EEYVNPKKEVNSVKEAIDGAKDIIAESVSDEADYRIWIRKATVQHGKVISQAKDENAESVYEMYYDFEEPVNRLAGHRVLALNRGEKEKFLTVKIEAPQDDILRYLEKKMIHSDNPYTTPILKEAAEDSYKRLIAPAIEREIRSDLTEKAEDGAISVFKKNLHQLLMQPPNV
;
A
#
# COMPACT_ATOMS: atom_id res chain seq x y z
N GLU A 1 -4.29 -27.11 -48.61
CA GLU A 1 -3.55 -25.85 -48.39
C GLU A 1 -4.16 -25.20 -47.16
N GLU A 2 -3.54 -25.42 -45.99
CA GLU A 2 -3.92 -24.77 -44.74
C GLU A 2 -3.57 -23.27 -44.88
N TYR A 3 -4.58 -22.45 -44.88
CA TYR A 3 -4.45 -21.01 -44.80
C TYR A 3 -3.99 -20.65 -43.39
N VAL A 4 -2.70 -20.57 -43.16
CA VAL A 4 -2.13 -20.03 -41.92
C VAL A 4 -2.40 -18.53 -41.88
N ASN A 5 -3.32 -18.11 -41.04
CA ASN A 5 -3.67 -16.69 -40.88
C ASN A 5 -2.61 -16.01 -39.97
N PRO A 6 -1.69 -15.19 -40.51
CA PRO A 6 -0.57 -14.62 -39.74
C PRO A 6 -1.05 -13.74 -38.56
N LYS A 7 -2.27 -13.20 -38.65
CA LYS A 7 -2.88 -12.46 -37.51
C LYS A 7 -3.25 -13.36 -36.32
N LYS A 8 -3.67 -14.60 -36.57
CA LYS A 8 -3.96 -15.57 -35.51
C LYS A 8 -2.70 -16.04 -34.80
N GLU A 9 -1.60 -16.25 -35.52
CA GLU A 9 -0.32 -16.64 -34.91
C GLU A 9 0.25 -15.52 -34.05
N VAL A 10 0.21 -14.26 -34.52
CA VAL A 10 0.68 -13.10 -33.75
C VAL A 10 -0.15 -12.91 -32.49
N ASN A 11 -1.48 -13.06 -32.57
CA ASN A 11 -2.34 -12.99 -31.39
C ASN A 11 -2.09 -14.14 -30.41
N SER A 12 -1.87 -15.37 -30.90
CA SER A 12 -1.55 -16.55 -30.07
C SER A 12 -0.22 -16.39 -29.33
N VAL A 13 0.82 -15.86 -29.98
CA VAL A 13 2.10 -15.56 -29.35
C VAL A 13 1.97 -14.48 -28.29
N LYS A 14 1.24 -13.41 -28.60
CA LYS A 14 0.96 -12.32 -27.66
C LYS A 14 0.21 -12.82 -26.43
N GLU A 15 -0.83 -13.61 -26.62
CA GLU A 15 -1.60 -14.22 -25.53
C GLU A 15 -0.73 -15.13 -24.66
N ALA A 16 0.18 -15.91 -25.25
CA ALA A 16 1.10 -16.75 -24.52
C ALA A 16 2.09 -15.93 -23.68
N ILE A 17 2.61 -14.82 -24.22
CA ILE A 17 3.51 -13.90 -23.51
C ILE A 17 2.76 -13.22 -22.34
N ASP A 18 1.54 -12.73 -22.56
CA ASP A 18 0.72 -12.11 -21.56
C ASP A 18 0.38 -13.10 -20.41
N GLY A 19 0.06 -14.35 -20.76
CA GLY A 19 -0.16 -15.42 -19.80
C GLY A 19 1.09 -15.74 -18.97
N ALA A 20 2.27 -15.77 -19.60
CA ALA A 20 3.53 -15.95 -18.91
C ALA A 20 3.85 -14.79 -17.96
N LYS A 21 3.59 -13.54 -18.36
CA LYS A 21 3.73 -12.36 -17.50
C LYS A 21 2.83 -12.44 -16.27
N ASP A 22 1.59 -12.86 -16.44
CA ASP A 22 0.64 -13.03 -15.33
C ASP A 22 1.12 -14.08 -14.33
N ILE A 23 1.62 -15.22 -14.79
CA ILE A 23 2.18 -16.28 -13.93
C ILE A 23 3.39 -15.77 -13.16
N ILE A 24 4.29 -15.05 -13.83
CA ILE A 24 5.47 -14.45 -13.19
C ILE A 24 5.04 -13.41 -12.15
N ALA A 25 4.08 -12.56 -12.48
CA ALA A 25 3.57 -11.55 -11.58
C ALA A 25 2.95 -12.14 -10.31
N GLU A 26 2.16 -13.20 -10.43
CA GLU A 26 1.61 -13.95 -9.30
C GLU A 26 2.71 -14.59 -8.45
N SER A 27 3.67 -15.24 -9.08
CA SER A 27 4.81 -15.87 -8.40
C SER A 27 5.62 -14.87 -7.58
N VAL A 28 5.89 -13.69 -8.15
CA VAL A 28 6.59 -12.60 -7.46
C VAL A 28 5.77 -12.06 -6.30
N SER A 29 4.45 -11.92 -6.47
CA SER A 29 3.57 -11.43 -5.42
C SER A 29 3.46 -12.39 -4.23
N ASP A 30 3.64 -13.68 -4.45
CA ASP A 30 3.58 -14.72 -3.42
C ASP A 30 4.91 -14.91 -2.68
N GLU A 31 5.99 -14.30 -3.15
CA GLU A 31 7.29 -14.41 -2.51
C GLU A 31 7.33 -13.62 -1.19
N ALA A 32 7.41 -14.34 -0.08
CA ALA A 32 7.34 -13.77 1.26
C ALA A 32 8.49 -12.78 1.54
N ASP A 33 9.71 -13.09 1.09
CA ASP A 33 10.87 -12.23 1.32
C ASP A 33 10.74 -10.88 0.62
N TYR A 34 10.16 -10.86 -0.59
CA TYR A 34 9.90 -9.64 -1.32
C TYR A 34 8.85 -8.77 -0.62
N ARG A 35 7.79 -9.39 -0.13
CA ARG A 35 6.73 -8.69 0.62
C ARG A 35 7.26 -8.08 1.91
N ILE A 36 8.06 -8.81 2.66
CA ILE A 36 8.68 -8.31 3.90
C ILE A 36 9.55 -7.10 3.62
N TRP A 37 10.42 -7.18 2.61
CA TRP A 37 11.29 -6.07 2.24
C TRP A 37 10.50 -4.83 1.79
N ILE A 38 9.51 -5.02 0.92
CA ILE A 38 8.66 -3.94 0.39
C ILE A 38 7.86 -3.28 1.51
N ARG A 39 7.29 -4.07 2.41
CA ARG A 39 6.57 -3.54 3.57
C ARG A 39 7.49 -2.70 4.46
N LYS A 40 8.67 -3.19 4.76
CA LYS A 40 9.66 -2.49 5.56
C LYS A 40 10.07 -1.17 4.89
N ALA A 41 10.37 -1.18 3.60
CA ALA A 41 10.70 0.01 2.83
C ALA A 41 9.56 1.03 2.83
N THR A 42 8.32 0.58 2.68
CA THR A 42 7.13 1.44 2.70
C THR A 42 6.91 2.07 4.07
N VAL A 43 7.10 1.34 5.15
CA VAL A 43 6.98 1.88 6.52
C VAL A 43 8.10 2.90 6.81
N GLN A 44 9.31 2.64 6.36
CA GLN A 44 10.47 3.51 6.64
C GLN A 44 10.49 4.79 5.79
N HIS A 45 10.09 4.71 4.54
CA HIS A 45 10.23 5.79 3.56
C HIS A 45 8.91 6.24 2.93
N GLY A 46 7.82 5.55 3.20
CA GLY A 46 6.51 5.90 2.68
C GLY A 46 5.85 7.03 3.47
N LYS A 47 4.80 7.59 2.87
CA LYS A 47 4.00 8.66 3.45
C LYS A 47 2.53 8.32 3.38
N VAL A 48 1.77 8.76 4.38
CA VAL A 48 0.31 8.75 4.35
C VAL A 48 -0.17 10.07 3.76
N ILE A 49 -0.97 9.98 2.72
CA ILE A 49 -1.54 11.14 2.03
C ILE A 49 -3.05 11.10 2.19
N SER A 50 -3.62 12.21 2.61
CA SER A 50 -5.06 12.41 2.72
C SER A 50 -5.49 13.60 1.89
N GLN A 51 -6.54 13.43 1.12
CA GLN A 51 -7.14 14.48 0.29
C GLN A 51 -8.64 14.51 0.48
N ALA A 52 -9.22 15.71 0.34
CA ALA A 52 -10.66 15.87 0.36
C ALA A 52 -11.30 15.21 -0.85
N LYS A 53 -12.44 14.57 -0.65
CA LYS A 53 -13.31 14.15 -1.77
C LYS A 53 -14.04 15.33 -2.38
N ASP A 54 -14.41 16.30 -1.54
CA ASP A 54 -14.99 17.58 -1.93
C ASP A 54 -14.36 18.67 -1.05
N GLU A 55 -13.51 19.51 -1.64
CA GLU A 55 -12.81 20.59 -0.95
C GLU A 55 -13.73 21.68 -0.37
N ASN A 56 -14.95 21.76 -0.88
CA ASN A 56 -15.95 22.72 -0.42
C ASN A 56 -16.83 22.19 0.70
N ALA A 57 -16.73 20.91 1.05
CA ALA A 57 -17.51 20.33 2.14
C ALA A 57 -16.95 20.77 3.49
N GLU A 58 -17.80 21.31 4.33
CA GLU A 58 -17.47 21.64 5.72
C GLU A 58 -17.52 20.37 6.59
N SER A 59 -16.47 20.11 7.32
CA SER A 59 -16.40 18.97 8.24
C SER A 59 -15.33 19.17 9.30
N VAL A 60 -15.34 18.31 10.32
CA VAL A 60 -14.29 18.28 11.35
C VAL A 60 -12.95 17.74 10.81
N TYR A 61 -12.92 17.29 9.57
CA TYR A 61 -11.73 16.71 8.91
C TYR A 61 -10.99 17.67 7.97
N GLU A 62 -11.34 18.96 7.98
CA GLU A 62 -10.74 19.96 7.08
C GLU A 62 -9.23 20.04 7.19
N MET A 63 -8.65 19.82 8.36
CA MET A 63 -7.19 19.77 8.56
C MET A 63 -6.51 18.61 7.80
N TYR A 64 -7.28 17.62 7.35
CA TYR A 64 -6.79 16.48 6.59
C TYR A 64 -7.13 16.54 5.10
N TYR A 65 -7.68 17.63 4.61
CA TYR A 65 -8.07 17.78 3.20
C TYR A 65 -6.88 17.84 2.26
N ASP A 66 -5.75 18.32 2.76
CA ASP A 66 -4.45 18.29 2.09
C ASP A 66 -3.39 17.97 3.15
N PHE A 67 -3.23 16.69 3.42
CA PHE A 67 -2.41 16.22 4.53
C PHE A 67 -1.41 15.17 4.06
N GLU A 68 -0.17 15.30 4.52
CA GLU A 68 0.92 14.36 4.23
C GLU A 68 1.80 14.21 5.46
N GLU A 69 2.07 12.98 5.86
CA GLU A 69 2.98 12.67 6.97
C GLU A 69 3.65 11.31 6.76
N PRO A 70 4.95 11.17 7.14
CA PRO A 70 5.62 9.89 7.06
C PRO A 70 4.88 8.79 7.85
N VAL A 71 4.79 7.58 7.28
CA VAL A 71 4.09 6.45 7.91
C VAL A 71 4.63 6.15 9.31
N ASN A 72 5.94 6.19 9.48
CA ASN A 72 6.60 5.87 10.75
C ASN A 72 6.47 6.96 11.83
N ARG A 73 5.94 8.12 11.50
CA ARG A 73 5.74 9.25 12.43
C ARG A 73 4.28 9.61 12.67
N LEU A 74 3.38 8.92 12.00
CA LEU A 74 1.95 9.21 12.09
C LEU A 74 1.42 8.87 13.49
N ALA A 75 0.90 9.86 14.20
CA ALA A 75 0.34 9.69 15.52
C ALA A 75 -0.98 8.88 15.49
N GLY A 76 -1.24 8.09 16.53
CA GLY A 76 -2.41 7.22 16.61
C GLY A 76 -3.74 7.96 16.49
N HIS A 77 -3.88 9.14 17.12
CA HIS A 77 -5.10 9.95 17.03
C HIS A 77 -5.39 10.43 15.60
N ARG A 78 -4.34 10.68 14.81
CA ARG A 78 -4.46 11.04 13.38
C ARG A 78 -4.88 9.85 12.52
N VAL A 79 -4.35 8.66 12.80
CA VAL A 79 -4.78 7.41 12.14
C VAL A 79 -6.28 7.20 12.32
N LEU A 80 -6.77 7.32 13.55
CA LEU A 80 -8.20 7.16 13.85
C LEU A 80 -9.07 8.24 13.18
N ALA A 81 -8.59 9.49 13.17
CA ALA A 81 -9.29 10.58 12.49
C ALA A 81 -9.35 10.38 10.98
N LEU A 82 -8.26 9.96 10.35
CA LEU A 82 -8.20 9.66 8.92
C LEU A 82 -9.14 8.50 8.55
N ASN A 83 -9.16 7.44 9.34
CA ASN A 83 -10.05 6.30 9.13
C ASN A 83 -11.52 6.70 9.24
N ARG A 84 -11.86 7.55 10.20
CA ARG A 84 -13.22 8.07 10.38
C ARG A 84 -13.62 8.97 9.21
N GLY A 85 -12.76 9.89 8.81
CA GLY A 85 -13.00 10.78 7.66
C GLY A 85 -13.18 10.02 6.35
N GLU A 86 -12.45 8.94 6.15
CA GLU A 86 -12.62 8.05 4.99
C GLU A 86 -13.94 7.28 5.06
N LYS A 87 -14.30 6.75 6.21
CA LYS A 87 -15.58 6.05 6.43
C LYS A 87 -16.79 6.95 6.22
N GLU A 88 -16.70 8.20 6.65
CA GLU A 88 -17.74 9.22 6.48
C GLU A 88 -17.72 9.86 5.08
N LYS A 89 -16.80 9.43 4.21
CA LYS A 89 -16.66 9.85 2.80
C LYS A 89 -16.23 11.31 2.60
N PHE A 90 -15.57 11.91 3.57
CA PHE A 90 -14.94 13.23 3.43
C PHE A 90 -13.53 13.17 2.90
N LEU A 91 -12.81 12.08 3.18
CA LEU A 91 -11.40 11.91 2.85
C LEU A 91 -11.15 10.73 1.91
N THR A 92 -10.10 10.85 1.12
CA THR A 92 -9.44 9.75 0.43
C THR A 92 -8.05 9.61 1.01
N VAL A 93 -7.74 8.47 1.60
CA VAL A 93 -6.47 8.19 2.26
C VAL A 93 -5.69 7.15 1.49
N LYS A 94 -4.43 7.44 1.20
CA LYS A 94 -3.50 6.55 0.49
C LYS A 94 -2.15 6.51 1.16
N ILE A 95 -1.42 5.43 0.94
CA ILE A 95 -0.01 5.33 1.32
C ILE A 95 0.83 5.44 0.05
N GLU A 96 1.67 6.47 -0.02
CA GLU A 96 2.65 6.63 -1.07
C GLU A 96 3.93 5.90 -0.67
N ALA A 97 4.25 4.84 -1.41
CA ALA A 97 5.44 4.04 -1.20
C ALA A 97 6.61 4.57 -2.04
N PRO A 98 7.88 4.26 -1.68
CA PRO A 98 9.05 4.56 -2.50
C PRO A 98 9.10 3.63 -3.72
N GLN A 99 8.24 3.88 -4.69
CA GLN A 99 7.98 2.99 -5.84
C GLN A 99 9.24 2.70 -6.65
N ASP A 100 10.07 3.71 -6.91
CA ASP A 100 11.29 3.55 -7.72
C ASP A 100 12.29 2.60 -7.04
N ASP A 101 12.47 2.72 -5.74
CA ASP A 101 13.34 1.85 -4.96
C ASP A 101 12.80 0.42 -4.89
N ILE A 102 11.51 0.28 -4.74
CA ILE A 102 10.84 -1.03 -4.71
C ILE A 102 10.96 -1.74 -6.06
N LEU A 103 10.69 -1.05 -7.16
CA LEU A 103 10.83 -1.61 -8.51
C LEU A 103 12.27 -1.98 -8.81
N ARG A 104 13.22 -1.15 -8.42
CA ARG A 104 14.65 -1.45 -8.57
C ARG A 104 15.05 -2.70 -7.79
N TYR A 105 14.54 -2.86 -6.58
CA TYR A 105 14.75 -4.06 -5.78
C TYR A 105 14.18 -5.31 -6.45
N LEU A 106 12.93 -5.27 -6.92
CA LEU A 106 12.30 -6.38 -7.62
C LEU A 106 13.03 -6.75 -8.90
N GLU A 107 13.39 -5.78 -9.70
CA GLU A 107 14.16 -5.99 -10.93
C GLU A 107 15.51 -6.67 -10.63
N LYS A 108 16.22 -6.20 -9.62
CA LYS A 108 17.49 -6.79 -9.19
C LYS A 108 17.36 -8.24 -8.74
N LYS A 109 16.25 -8.60 -8.11
CA LYS A 109 15.98 -9.97 -7.66
C LYS A 109 15.52 -10.89 -8.78
N MET A 110 14.79 -10.37 -9.75
CA MET A 110 14.20 -11.13 -10.84
C MET A 110 15.14 -11.30 -12.03
N ILE A 111 15.97 -10.29 -12.31
CA ILE A 111 16.86 -10.26 -13.49
C ILE A 111 18.26 -10.67 -13.07
N HIS A 112 18.65 -11.90 -13.42
CA HIS A 112 19.98 -12.44 -13.11
C HIS A 112 21.00 -12.21 -14.22
N SER A 113 20.54 -12.07 -15.45
CA SER A 113 21.38 -11.77 -16.62
C SER A 113 20.63 -10.85 -17.58
N ASP A 114 21.33 -9.88 -18.13
CA ASP A 114 20.74 -8.98 -19.12
C ASP A 114 20.52 -9.71 -20.45
N ASN A 115 19.29 -9.73 -20.92
CA ASN A 115 18.88 -10.35 -22.17
C ASN A 115 17.91 -9.41 -22.89
N PRO A 116 18.20 -8.99 -24.14
CA PRO A 116 17.36 -8.03 -24.84
C PRO A 116 15.92 -8.50 -25.10
N TYR A 117 15.66 -9.80 -24.99
CA TYR A 117 14.31 -10.35 -25.20
C TYR A 117 13.54 -10.57 -23.89
N THR A 118 14.20 -11.01 -22.82
CA THR A 118 13.55 -11.35 -21.56
C THR A 118 13.55 -10.23 -20.53
N THR A 119 14.58 -9.39 -20.52
CA THR A 119 14.68 -8.29 -19.55
C THR A 119 13.51 -7.32 -19.61
N PRO A 120 13.04 -6.82 -20.79
CA PRO A 120 11.86 -5.98 -20.85
C PRO A 120 10.59 -6.66 -20.31
N ILE A 121 10.41 -7.96 -20.59
CA ILE A 121 9.27 -8.75 -20.12
C ILE A 121 9.29 -8.87 -18.60
N LEU A 122 10.44 -9.13 -18.01
CA LEU A 122 10.61 -9.24 -16.56
C LEU A 122 10.39 -7.90 -15.86
N LYS A 123 10.84 -6.79 -16.44
CA LYS A 123 10.58 -5.45 -15.91
C LYS A 123 9.08 -5.11 -15.91
N GLU A 124 8.38 -5.40 -16.99
CA GLU A 124 6.93 -5.20 -17.06
C GLU A 124 6.19 -6.10 -16.07
N ALA A 125 6.61 -7.35 -15.93
CA ALA A 125 6.02 -8.28 -14.96
C ALA A 125 6.26 -7.82 -13.52
N ALA A 126 7.44 -7.30 -13.20
CA ALA A 126 7.75 -6.74 -11.88
C ALA A 126 6.87 -5.53 -11.57
N GLU A 127 6.73 -4.61 -12.51
CA GLU A 127 5.89 -3.42 -12.35
C GLU A 127 4.41 -3.77 -12.20
N ASP A 128 3.90 -4.68 -13.02
CA ASP A 128 2.52 -5.17 -12.95
C ASP A 128 2.26 -5.89 -11.61
N SER A 129 3.16 -6.78 -11.20
CA SER A 129 3.06 -7.49 -9.92
C SER A 129 3.00 -6.50 -8.74
N TYR A 130 3.87 -5.51 -8.74
CA TYR A 130 3.89 -4.50 -7.69
C TYR A 130 2.61 -3.67 -7.68
N LYS A 131 2.24 -3.06 -8.79
CA LYS A 131 1.10 -2.12 -8.87
C LYS A 131 -0.25 -2.81 -8.64
N ARG A 132 -0.43 -3.99 -9.20
CA ARG A 132 -1.70 -4.70 -9.20
C ARG A 132 -1.90 -5.59 -7.98
N LEU A 133 -0.87 -6.29 -7.52
CA LEU A 133 -0.97 -7.33 -6.51
C LEU A 133 -0.31 -6.94 -5.18
N ILE A 134 0.94 -6.49 -5.19
CA ILE A 134 1.72 -6.26 -3.97
C ILE A 134 1.32 -4.96 -3.29
N ALA A 135 1.31 -3.84 -4.01
CA ALA A 135 1.05 -2.52 -3.42
C ALA A 135 -0.31 -2.44 -2.71
N PRO A 136 -1.44 -2.89 -3.30
CA PRO A 136 -2.72 -2.88 -2.60
C PRO A 136 -2.74 -3.76 -1.35
N ALA A 137 -2.08 -4.92 -1.38
CA ALA A 137 -2.01 -5.82 -0.24
C ALA A 137 -1.18 -5.23 0.90
N ILE A 138 0.00 -4.69 0.59
CA ILE A 138 0.89 -4.04 1.57
C ILE A 138 0.22 -2.81 2.17
N GLU A 139 -0.45 -1.99 1.38
CA GLU A 139 -1.19 -0.83 1.87
C GLU A 139 -2.27 -1.23 2.88
N ARG A 140 -3.05 -2.26 2.58
CA ARG A 140 -4.06 -2.78 3.51
C ARG A 140 -3.45 -3.29 4.81
N GLU A 141 -2.35 -4.03 4.74
CA GLU A 141 -1.64 -4.54 5.90
C GLU A 141 -1.09 -3.42 6.78
N ILE A 142 -0.45 -2.42 6.20
CA ILE A 142 0.09 -1.27 6.92
C ILE A 142 -1.03 -0.47 7.57
N ARG A 143 -2.12 -0.21 6.86
CA ARG A 143 -3.27 0.52 7.41
C ARG A 143 -3.93 -0.25 8.57
N SER A 144 -4.05 -1.56 8.45
CA SER A 144 -4.55 -2.43 9.52
C SER A 144 -3.66 -2.36 10.76
N ASP A 145 -2.34 -2.44 10.59
CA ASP A 145 -1.38 -2.34 11.69
C ASP A 145 -1.39 -0.96 12.36
N LEU A 146 -1.47 0.12 11.58
CA LEU A 146 -1.57 1.48 12.11
C LEU A 146 -2.85 1.65 12.94
N THR A 147 -3.95 1.11 12.45
CA THR A 147 -5.25 1.16 13.14
C THR A 147 -5.20 0.39 14.45
N GLU A 148 -4.68 -0.82 14.45
CA GLU A 148 -4.54 -1.66 15.63
C GLU A 148 -3.68 -0.98 16.72
N LYS A 149 -2.52 -0.45 16.34
CA LYS A 149 -1.65 0.31 17.24
C LYS A 149 -2.31 1.57 17.78
N ALA A 150 -3.06 2.27 16.95
CA ALA A 150 -3.78 3.48 17.35
C ALA A 150 -4.90 3.17 18.35
N GLU A 151 -5.66 2.11 18.13
CA GLU A 151 -6.71 1.63 19.03
C GLU A 151 -6.15 1.16 20.37
N ASP A 152 -5.06 0.38 20.36
CA ASP A 152 -4.37 -0.09 21.57
C ASP A 152 -3.83 1.10 22.38
N GLY A 153 -3.25 2.09 21.73
CA GLY A 153 -2.81 3.32 22.35
C GLY A 153 -3.94 4.12 22.99
N ALA A 154 -5.07 4.24 22.32
CA ALA A 154 -6.26 4.92 22.84
C ALA A 154 -6.84 4.21 24.07
N ILE A 155 -6.91 2.88 24.04
CA ILE A 155 -7.36 2.06 25.19
C ILE A 155 -6.42 2.23 26.38
N SER A 156 -5.11 2.23 26.16
CA SER A 156 -4.11 2.45 27.20
C SER A 156 -4.26 3.80 27.88
N VAL A 157 -4.45 4.87 27.11
CA VAL A 157 -4.69 6.24 27.62
C VAL A 157 -5.99 6.29 28.41
N PHE A 158 -7.06 5.69 27.91
CA PHE A 158 -8.35 5.62 28.60
C PHE A 158 -8.24 4.91 29.96
N LYS A 159 -7.59 3.76 30.02
CA LYS A 159 -7.36 3.02 31.26
C LYS A 159 -6.58 3.84 32.28
N LYS A 160 -5.54 4.53 31.84
CA LYS A 160 -4.74 5.41 32.71
C LYS A 160 -5.55 6.56 33.26
N ASN A 161 -6.35 7.23 32.43
CA ASN A 161 -7.20 8.34 32.83
C ASN A 161 -8.29 7.87 33.81
N LEU A 162 -8.91 6.73 33.54
CA LEU A 162 -9.91 6.14 34.43
C LEU A 162 -9.30 5.79 35.78
N HIS A 163 -8.11 5.21 35.82
CA HIS A 163 -7.40 4.90 37.07
C HIS A 163 -7.14 6.18 37.88
N GLN A 164 -6.66 7.24 37.26
CA GLN A 164 -6.43 8.54 37.90
C GLN A 164 -7.72 9.13 38.47
N LEU A 165 -8.84 9.05 37.73
CA LEU A 165 -10.14 9.49 38.22
C LEU A 165 -10.63 8.71 39.43
N LEU A 166 -10.45 7.38 39.44
CA LEU A 166 -10.88 6.52 40.56
C LEU A 166 -9.99 6.67 41.78
N MET A 167 -8.75 7.13 41.63
CA MET A 167 -7.79 7.35 42.73
C MET A 167 -7.85 8.78 43.30
N GLN A 168 -8.64 9.69 42.70
CA GLN A 168 -8.85 11.01 43.31
C GLN A 168 -9.68 10.90 44.58
N PRO A 169 -9.23 11.55 45.70
CA PRO A 169 -10.02 11.55 46.90
C PRO A 169 -11.34 12.32 46.67
N PRO A 170 -12.46 11.88 47.26
CA PRO A 170 -13.71 12.59 47.11
C PRO A 170 -13.59 14.03 47.61
N ASN A 171 -14.04 14.98 46.83
CA ASN A 171 -14.17 16.36 47.27
C ASN A 171 -15.22 16.43 48.39
N VAL A 172 -14.75 16.70 49.55
CA VAL A 172 -15.62 16.91 50.73
C VAL A 172 -16.12 18.34 50.76
#